data_3be0bf07fe10e5efb093b0884f4eb593
#
_entry.id   3be0bf07fe10e5efb093b0884f4eb593
#
_cell.length_a   1.000
_cell.length_b   1.000
_cell.length_c   1.000
_cell.angle_alpha   90.00
_cell.angle_beta   90.00
_cell.angle_gamma   90.00
#
_symmetry.space_group_name_H-M   'P 1'
#
loop_
_entity.id
_entity.type
_entity.pdbx_description
1 polymer ?
#
loop_
_entity_poly.entity_id
_entity_poly.type
_entity_poly.pdbx_seq_one_letter_code
_entity_poly.pdbx_strand_id
1 'polypeptide(L)'
;MFSITTLRDWTPDPGSIICWHASPTAKAKARQAPISEVPPSYQQAQHLRRYRDHVARGLDMSRLMIFTWDLPGRCNIRAMNYAINAHLRRHDTYHSWFEFDNAEHIVRHTIADPADIEVVQAEHQNMTSAELRHHIATPQPLQWDCFLFGIIQSDDHFTFYASIAHLCVDPMIVGVLFIEIHMMYSALVGGAPPIELPPAGRYDDHCVRQYADTAALTLDSARVRRWVEFAANNDGTLPHFPLPLGDLSVPHTGKLLTETLMDEQQGERFEAACVAAGARFSGGVFACAALAERELTNCETFDVVTTTDTRRTPTELRTTGWFTGLVPITVPVASGLFDSAARVAQISFDSGKDLATVPFDRVLELARPETGLRPPRPGNFVMSFLDASIAPLSTVANSDLNFRIYDEGRVSHQVSMWVNRYQHQTTVTVLFPDNPIASESVANYIAAMKSIYIRTADGTLATLKPGT
;
A
#
# COMPACT_ATOMS: atom_id res chain seq x y z
N MET A 1 11.34 1.74 13.82
CA MET A 1 9.94 2.14 13.50
C MET A 1 9.92 2.75 12.10
N PHE A 2 8.94 2.39 11.26
CA PHE A 2 8.78 3.05 9.96
C PHE A 2 8.23 4.48 10.16
N SER A 3 8.89 5.47 9.58
CA SER A 3 8.32 6.81 9.43
C SER A 3 7.67 6.90 8.05
N ILE A 4 6.40 7.24 7.99
CA ILE A 4 5.68 7.49 6.74
C ILE A 4 5.45 8.99 6.64
N THR A 5 6.07 9.63 5.65
CA THR A 5 6.02 11.08 5.43
C THR A 5 5.84 11.39 3.95
N THR A 6 5.75 12.66 3.57
CA THR A 6 5.74 13.03 2.15
C THR A 6 7.18 13.23 1.63
N LEU A 7 7.41 12.88 0.38
CA LEU A 7 8.69 13.15 -0.28
C LEU A 7 9.03 14.66 -0.28
N ARG A 8 8.00 15.50 -0.29
CA ARG A 8 8.13 16.97 -0.23
C ARG A 8 8.88 17.43 1.02
N ASP A 9 8.61 16.76 2.16
CA ASP A 9 9.17 17.13 3.45
C ASP A 9 10.53 16.47 3.72
N TRP A 10 10.98 15.60 2.81
CA TRP A 10 12.27 14.96 2.96
C TRP A 10 13.42 15.93 2.67
N THR A 11 14.29 16.08 3.63
CA THR A 11 15.56 16.80 3.49
C THR A 11 16.69 15.78 3.60
N PRO A 12 17.23 15.28 2.49
CA PRO A 12 18.35 14.36 2.50
C PRO A 12 19.63 15.06 2.98
N ASP A 13 20.54 14.29 3.58
CA ASP A 13 21.86 14.78 3.91
C ASP A 13 22.62 15.16 2.63
N PRO A 14 23.49 16.18 2.69
CA PRO A 14 24.34 16.54 1.56
C PRO A 14 25.27 15.38 1.18
N GLY A 15 25.42 15.14 -0.12
CA GLY A 15 26.29 14.07 -0.61
C GLY A 15 26.34 13.96 -2.12
N SER A 16 27.22 13.10 -2.62
CA SER A 16 27.21 12.71 -4.04
C SER A 16 26.14 11.68 -4.30
N ILE A 17 25.39 11.85 -5.40
CA ILE A 17 24.25 11.00 -5.75
C ILE A 17 24.67 10.03 -6.83
N ILE A 18 24.46 8.76 -6.60
CA ILE A 18 24.67 7.69 -7.59
C ILE A 18 23.33 6.98 -7.79
N CYS A 19 22.86 6.95 -9.04
CA CYS A 19 21.60 6.34 -9.42
C CYS A 19 21.82 5.14 -10.34
N TRP A 20 20.96 4.16 -10.29
CA TRP A 20 20.91 3.02 -11.22
C TRP A 20 19.75 3.21 -12.18
N HIS A 21 20.09 3.39 -13.46
CA HIS A 21 19.14 3.53 -14.56
C HIS A 21 19.20 2.31 -15.47
N ALA A 22 18.10 2.01 -16.13
CA ALA A 22 18.07 0.99 -17.16
C ALA A 22 19.15 1.26 -18.24
N SER A 23 19.98 0.26 -18.55
CA SER A 23 21.00 0.40 -19.58
C SER A 23 20.37 0.68 -20.95
N PRO A 24 21.07 1.34 -21.88
CA PRO A 24 20.58 1.54 -23.25
C PRO A 24 20.16 0.23 -23.93
N THR A 25 20.91 -0.86 -23.69
CA THR A 25 20.61 -2.19 -24.20
C THR A 25 19.30 -2.71 -23.61
N ALA A 26 19.14 -2.65 -22.29
CA ALA A 26 17.91 -3.08 -21.62
C ALA A 26 16.68 -2.28 -22.11
N LYS A 27 16.81 -0.95 -22.29
CA LYS A 27 15.75 -0.12 -22.88
C LYS A 27 15.40 -0.53 -24.31
N ALA A 28 16.40 -0.88 -25.12
CA ALA A 28 16.16 -1.37 -26.48
C ALA A 28 15.43 -2.72 -26.49
N LYS A 29 15.81 -3.63 -25.59
CA LYS A 29 15.13 -4.91 -25.40
C LYS A 29 13.70 -4.76 -24.93
N ALA A 30 13.44 -3.87 -23.97
CA ALA A 30 12.10 -3.55 -23.50
C ALA A 30 11.18 -3.05 -24.65
N ARG A 31 11.68 -2.15 -25.50
CA ARG A 31 10.91 -1.66 -26.68
C ARG A 31 10.61 -2.75 -27.71
N GLN A 32 11.40 -3.80 -27.77
CA GLN A 32 11.24 -4.97 -28.67
C GLN A 32 10.53 -6.13 -27.99
N ALA A 33 10.14 -5.99 -26.73
CA ALA A 33 9.50 -7.04 -25.98
C ALA A 33 8.19 -7.47 -26.67
N PRO A 34 7.94 -8.78 -26.83
CA PRO A 34 6.72 -9.26 -27.43
C PRO A 34 5.50 -8.96 -26.56
N ILE A 35 4.34 -8.93 -27.20
CA ILE A 35 3.05 -8.87 -26.50
C ILE A 35 2.90 -10.16 -25.68
N SER A 36 2.50 -9.99 -24.43
CA SER A 36 2.25 -11.08 -23.50
C SER A 36 0.78 -11.49 -23.53
N GLU A 37 0.53 -12.81 -23.45
CA GLU A 37 -0.83 -13.35 -23.27
C GLU A 37 -1.33 -13.20 -21.82
N VAL A 38 -0.44 -12.89 -20.86
CA VAL A 38 -0.79 -12.69 -19.46
C VAL A 38 -1.41 -11.31 -19.30
N PRO A 39 -2.67 -11.21 -18.85
CA PRO A 39 -3.30 -9.91 -18.66
C PRO A 39 -2.67 -9.15 -17.47
N PRO A 40 -2.82 -7.81 -17.39
CA PRO A 40 -2.54 -7.10 -16.16
C PRO A 40 -3.50 -7.59 -15.06
N SER A 41 -3.09 -7.58 -13.79
CA SER A 41 -4.05 -7.80 -12.70
C SER A 41 -5.16 -6.74 -12.70
N TYR A 42 -6.28 -6.99 -12.05
CA TYR A 42 -7.36 -5.99 -11.92
C TYR A 42 -6.85 -4.70 -11.27
N GLN A 43 -5.97 -4.81 -10.27
CA GLN A 43 -5.36 -3.66 -9.60
C GLN A 43 -4.47 -2.86 -10.56
N GLN A 44 -3.65 -3.55 -11.34
CA GLN A 44 -2.82 -2.92 -12.37
C GLN A 44 -3.68 -2.24 -13.44
N ALA A 45 -4.68 -2.93 -13.96
CA ALA A 45 -5.58 -2.40 -14.99
C ALA A 45 -6.34 -1.16 -14.50
N GLN A 46 -6.86 -1.18 -13.27
CA GLN A 46 -7.53 -0.03 -12.66
C GLN A 46 -6.57 1.16 -12.51
N HIS A 47 -5.36 0.90 -11.98
CA HIS A 47 -4.36 1.94 -11.80
C HIS A 47 -3.96 2.58 -13.13
N LEU A 48 -3.68 1.79 -14.17
CA LEU A 48 -3.29 2.28 -15.50
C LEU A 48 -4.39 3.13 -16.15
N ARG A 49 -5.67 2.71 -16.06
CA ARG A 49 -6.81 3.52 -16.56
C ARG A 49 -6.90 4.84 -15.82
N ARG A 50 -6.82 4.83 -14.49
CA ARG A 50 -6.84 6.06 -13.68
C ARG A 50 -5.65 6.97 -13.97
N TYR A 51 -4.45 6.40 -14.11
CA TYR A 51 -3.26 7.16 -14.48
C TYR A 51 -3.46 7.88 -15.83
N ARG A 52 -3.90 7.17 -16.86
CA ARG A 52 -4.19 7.75 -18.18
C ARG A 52 -5.21 8.88 -18.09
N ASP A 53 -6.32 8.66 -17.37
CA ASP A 53 -7.39 9.65 -17.23
C ASP A 53 -6.91 10.91 -16.48
N HIS A 54 -6.01 10.78 -15.53
CA HIS A 54 -5.40 11.92 -14.84
C HIS A 54 -4.40 12.66 -15.73
N VAL A 55 -3.53 11.94 -16.42
CA VAL A 55 -2.58 12.54 -17.37
C VAL A 55 -3.32 13.31 -18.47
N ALA A 56 -4.44 12.80 -18.98
CA ALA A 56 -5.27 13.51 -19.96
C ALA A 56 -5.85 14.84 -19.42
N ARG A 57 -5.94 14.99 -18.09
CA ARG A 57 -6.33 16.24 -17.40
C ARG A 57 -5.14 17.07 -16.94
N GLY A 58 -3.91 16.72 -17.33
CA GLY A 58 -2.70 17.40 -16.91
C GLY A 58 -2.29 17.15 -15.46
N LEU A 59 -2.82 16.07 -14.84
CA LEU A 59 -2.53 15.69 -13.47
C LEU A 59 -1.55 14.52 -13.44
N ASP A 60 -0.56 14.58 -12.56
CA ASP A 60 0.36 13.47 -12.34
C ASP A 60 -0.12 12.60 -11.18
N MET A 61 -0.24 11.30 -11.43
CA MET A 61 -0.68 10.29 -10.47
C MET A 61 0.09 8.99 -10.69
N SER A 62 1.41 9.04 -10.64
CA SER A 62 2.28 7.87 -10.83
C SER A 62 2.16 6.85 -9.71
N ARG A 63 1.83 7.28 -8.50
CA ARG A 63 1.68 6.46 -7.30
C ARG A 63 2.92 5.60 -7.04
N LEU A 64 3.92 6.22 -6.47
CA LEU A 64 5.20 5.58 -6.18
C LEU A 64 5.24 5.11 -4.72
N MET A 65 5.90 3.99 -4.50
CA MET A 65 6.37 3.57 -3.18
C MET A 65 7.85 3.89 -3.08
N ILE A 66 8.20 4.81 -2.19
CA ILE A 66 9.55 5.31 -2.04
C ILE A 66 10.06 4.90 -0.67
N PHE A 67 11.24 4.31 -0.64
CA PHE A 67 11.89 3.78 0.57
C PHE A 67 13.29 4.33 0.70
N THR A 68 13.71 4.62 1.93
CA THR A 68 15.10 4.95 2.24
C THR A 68 15.56 4.24 3.49
N TRP A 69 16.87 3.96 3.56
CA TRP A 69 17.55 3.57 4.80
C TRP A 69 19.03 3.92 4.74
N ASP A 70 19.62 4.12 5.92
CA ASP A 70 21.01 4.53 6.06
C ASP A 70 21.92 3.33 6.30
N LEU A 71 23.11 3.38 5.71
CA LEU A 71 24.18 2.37 5.85
C LEU A 71 25.50 3.06 6.18
N PRO A 72 26.27 2.54 7.12
CA PRO A 72 27.55 3.17 7.52
C PRO A 72 28.62 3.08 6.44
N GLY A 73 29.49 4.08 6.39
CA GLY A 73 30.68 4.13 5.55
C GLY A 73 30.40 4.47 4.08
N ARG A 74 31.31 4.05 3.19
CA ARG A 74 31.17 4.29 1.75
C ARG A 74 30.54 3.11 1.05
N CYS A 75 29.63 3.39 0.13
CA CYS A 75 28.96 2.37 -0.66
C CYS A 75 29.96 1.62 -1.56
N ASN A 76 29.94 0.29 -1.48
CA ASN A 76 30.60 -0.55 -2.46
C ASN A 76 29.70 -0.66 -3.69
N ILE A 77 29.95 0.16 -4.70
CA ILE A 77 29.14 0.28 -5.92
C ILE A 77 29.00 -1.05 -6.65
N ARG A 78 30.04 -1.89 -6.69
CA ARG A 78 29.99 -3.20 -7.36
C ARG A 78 29.01 -4.14 -6.66
N ALA A 79 29.08 -4.19 -5.32
CA ALA A 79 28.17 -5.02 -4.53
C ALA A 79 26.70 -4.53 -4.64
N MET A 80 26.48 -3.21 -4.60
CA MET A 80 25.16 -2.63 -4.74
C MET A 80 24.58 -2.86 -6.14
N ASN A 81 25.37 -2.67 -7.19
CA ASN A 81 24.98 -2.98 -8.57
C ASN A 81 24.57 -4.44 -8.74
N TYR A 82 25.31 -5.37 -8.12
CA TYR A 82 24.94 -6.78 -8.12
C TYR A 82 23.59 -7.02 -7.44
N ALA A 83 23.40 -6.50 -6.23
CA ALA A 83 22.19 -6.71 -5.45
C ALA A 83 20.94 -6.16 -6.16
N ILE A 84 21.02 -4.96 -6.72
CA ILE A 84 19.89 -4.34 -7.47
C ILE A 84 19.56 -5.14 -8.73
N ASN A 85 20.56 -5.49 -9.56
CA ASN A 85 20.33 -6.28 -10.77
C ASN A 85 19.78 -7.67 -10.45
N ALA A 86 20.28 -8.33 -9.39
CA ALA A 86 19.75 -9.62 -8.95
C ALA A 86 18.29 -9.54 -8.53
N HIS A 87 17.91 -8.49 -7.79
CA HIS A 87 16.52 -8.24 -7.39
C HIS A 87 15.60 -8.04 -8.60
N LEU A 88 15.96 -7.17 -9.53
CA LEU A 88 15.15 -6.88 -10.72
C LEU A 88 14.96 -8.10 -11.63
N ARG A 89 16.00 -8.92 -11.79
CA ARG A 89 15.96 -10.15 -12.61
C ARG A 89 15.16 -11.26 -11.95
N ARG A 90 15.07 -11.26 -10.63
CA ARG A 90 14.39 -12.29 -9.85
C ARG A 90 12.87 -12.21 -9.95
N HIS A 91 12.31 -11.02 -10.12
CA HIS A 91 10.87 -10.79 -10.03
C HIS A 91 10.29 -10.36 -11.36
N ASP A 92 9.40 -11.19 -11.90
CA ASP A 92 8.78 -11.01 -13.22
C ASP A 92 7.87 -9.78 -13.32
N THR A 93 7.44 -9.19 -12.21
CA THR A 93 6.74 -7.91 -12.21
C THR A 93 7.55 -6.77 -12.84
N TYR A 94 8.89 -6.82 -12.78
CA TYR A 94 9.79 -5.85 -13.42
C TYR A 94 10.11 -6.18 -14.89
N HIS A 95 9.66 -7.33 -15.37
CA HIS A 95 9.94 -7.75 -16.74
C HIS A 95 8.91 -7.21 -17.73
N SER A 96 7.81 -6.65 -17.25
CA SER A 96 6.68 -6.24 -18.09
C SER A 96 6.45 -4.74 -18.04
N TRP A 97 5.88 -4.22 -19.13
CA TRP A 97 5.37 -2.86 -19.22
C TRP A 97 4.07 -2.84 -20.01
N PHE A 98 3.37 -1.69 -20.00
CA PHE A 98 2.01 -1.59 -20.50
C PHE A 98 1.85 -0.36 -21.41
N GLU A 99 0.99 -0.50 -22.41
CA GLU A 99 0.51 0.60 -23.21
C GLU A 99 -0.99 0.47 -23.48
N PHE A 100 -1.61 1.49 -24.02
CA PHE A 100 -2.99 1.43 -24.49
C PHE A 100 -2.98 1.38 -26.01
N ASP A 101 -3.75 0.43 -26.59
CA ASP A 101 -4.00 0.38 -28.03
C ASP A 101 -5.01 1.43 -28.47
N ASN A 102 -5.29 1.50 -29.78
CA ASN A 102 -6.24 2.44 -30.37
C ASN A 102 -7.69 2.23 -29.91
N ALA A 103 -8.01 1.05 -29.37
CA ALA A 103 -9.32 0.69 -28.82
C ALA A 103 -9.36 0.83 -27.30
N GLU A 104 -8.35 1.47 -26.70
CA GLU A 104 -8.21 1.70 -25.28
C GLU A 104 -8.02 0.41 -24.42
N HIS A 105 -7.65 -0.71 -25.05
CA HIS A 105 -7.27 -1.90 -24.31
C HIS A 105 -5.84 -1.77 -23.79
N ILE A 106 -5.61 -2.35 -22.60
CA ILE A 106 -4.27 -2.41 -22.04
C ILE A 106 -3.53 -3.58 -22.68
N VAL A 107 -2.44 -3.27 -23.37
CA VAL A 107 -1.52 -4.24 -23.97
C VAL A 107 -0.33 -4.40 -23.02
N ARG A 108 0.03 -5.64 -22.68
CA ARG A 108 1.20 -5.95 -21.88
C ARG A 108 2.32 -6.47 -22.79
N HIS A 109 3.52 -5.97 -22.54
CA HIS A 109 4.75 -6.45 -23.17
C HIS A 109 5.63 -7.08 -22.09
N THR A 110 6.35 -8.16 -22.40
CA THR A 110 7.20 -8.85 -21.42
C THR A 110 8.57 -9.18 -22.01
N ILE A 111 9.64 -8.75 -21.36
CA ILE A 111 11.02 -9.14 -21.67
C ILE A 111 11.15 -10.62 -21.36
N ALA A 112 11.50 -11.42 -22.39
CA ALA A 112 11.48 -12.88 -22.28
C ALA A 112 12.65 -13.42 -21.45
N ASP A 113 13.86 -12.83 -21.58
CA ASP A 113 15.04 -13.25 -20.83
C ASP A 113 15.35 -12.26 -19.72
N PRO A 114 15.27 -12.66 -18.43
CA PRO A 114 15.67 -11.81 -17.32
C PRO A 114 17.10 -11.27 -17.40
N ALA A 115 18.01 -11.96 -18.11
CA ALA A 115 19.37 -11.51 -18.33
C ALA A 115 19.45 -10.20 -19.15
N ASP A 116 18.43 -9.91 -19.97
CA ASP A 116 18.31 -8.68 -20.73
C ASP A 116 17.96 -7.45 -19.83
N ILE A 117 17.58 -7.68 -18.57
CA ILE A 117 17.32 -6.64 -17.58
C ILE A 117 18.64 -6.24 -16.92
N GLU A 118 19.05 -5.03 -17.19
CA GLU A 118 20.29 -4.48 -16.67
C GLU A 118 20.12 -3.01 -16.29
N VAL A 119 20.52 -2.67 -15.07
CA VAL A 119 20.70 -1.28 -14.65
C VAL A 119 22.17 -0.99 -14.45
N VAL A 120 22.55 0.22 -14.81
CA VAL A 120 23.94 0.73 -14.72
C VAL A 120 23.95 2.01 -13.90
N GLN A 121 25.03 2.21 -13.14
CA GLN A 121 25.18 3.40 -12.31
C GLN A 121 25.49 4.65 -13.16
N ALA A 122 24.96 5.78 -12.71
CA ALA A 122 25.33 7.11 -13.16
C ALA A 122 25.52 8.01 -11.95
N GLU A 123 26.57 8.82 -11.97
CA GLU A 123 26.87 9.78 -10.90
C GLU A 123 26.27 11.14 -11.27
N HIS A 124 25.59 11.76 -10.31
CA HIS A 124 25.06 13.11 -10.41
C HIS A 124 25.69 13.98 -9.34
N GLN A 125 26.42 14.99 -9.77
CA GLN A 125 27.05 15.95 -8.87
C GLN A 125 26.14 17.18 -8.68
N ASN A 126 26.09 17.70 -7.45
CA ASN A 126 25.48 18.98 -7.11
C ASN A 126 23.96 19.09 -7.36
N MET A 127 23.21 18.00 -7.23
CA MET A 127 21.75 18.11 -7.17
C MET A 127 21.32 18.80 -5.88
N THR A 128 20.46 19.79 -5.99
CA THR A 128 19.72 20.34 -4.84
C THR A 128 18.74 19.30 -4.30
N SER A 129 18.30 19.45 -3.05
CA SER A 129 17.27 18.57 -2.48
C SER A 129 15.98 18.58 -3.30
N ALA A 130 15.64 19.69 -3.94
CA ALA A 130 14.46 19.80 -4.81
C ALA A 130 14.61 18.99 -6.11
N GLU A 131 15.78 19.10 -6.75
CA GLU A 131 16.10 18.33 -7.97
C GLU A 131 16.17 16.83 -7.66
N LEU A 132 16.73 16.44 -6.52
CA LEU A 132 16.76 15.05 -6.10
C LEU A 132 15.35 14.50 -5.86
N ARG A 133 14.49 15.22 -5.13
CA ARG A 133 13.09 14.82 -4.95
C ARG A 133 12.35 14.68 -6.28
N HIS A 134 12.56 15.62 -7.19
CA HIS A 134 11.99 15.51 -8.54
C HIS A 134 12.51 14.29 -9.28
N HIS A 135 13.82 14.03 -9.21
CA HIS A 135 14.45 12.87 -9.84
C HIS A 135 13.90 11.54 -9.28
N ILE A 136 13.76 11.42 -7.95
CA ILE A 136 13.19 10.23 -7.30
C ILE A 136 11.73 10.00 -7.71
N ALA A 137 11.00 11.06 -8.03
CA ALA A 137 9.61 11.00 -8.45
C ALA A 137 9.42 10.83 -9.98
N THR A 138 10.47 10.47 -10.74
CA THR A 138 10.38 10.31 -12.21
C THR A 138 9.78 8.99 -12.71
N PRO A 139 9.82 7.84 -12.00
CA PRO A 139 9.23 6.61 -12.52
C PRO A 139 7.75 6.76 -12.88
N GLN A 140 7.35 6.25 -14.05
CA GLN A 140 5.99 6.36 -14.57
C GLN A 140 5.41 4.99 -14.93
N PRO A 141 4.12 4.73 -14.65
CA PRO A 141 3.51 3.40 -14.81
C PRO A 141 3.47 2.87 -16.24
N LEU A 142 3.50 3.74 -17.26
CA LEU A 142 3.49 3.34 -18.67
C LEU A 142 4.89 3.20 -19.29
N GLN A 143 5.94 3.32 -18.48
CA GLN A 143 7.31 3.05 -18.89
C GLN A 143 7.77 1.72 -18.32
N TRP A 144 8.61 0.97 -19.08
CA TRP A 144 9.17 -0.26 -18.54
C TRP A 144 10.01 -0.02 -17.29
N ASP A 145 10.88 0.99 -17.30
CA ASP A 145 11.74 1.38 -16.17
C ASP A 145 10.96 2.24 -15.16
N CYS A 146 9.79 1.75 -14.74
CA CYS A 146 8.95 2.39 -13.72
C CYS A 146 9.49 2.19 -12.29
N PHE A 147 10.81 2.15 -12.15
CA PHE A 147 11.58 2.02 -10.91
C PHE A 147 12.88 2.82 -10.98
N LEU A 148 13.35 3.27 -9.85
CA LEU A 148 14.63 3.96 -9.68
C LEU A 148 15.27 3.54 -8.37
N PHE A 149 16.56 3.22 -8.42
CA PHE A 149 17.37 2.94 -7.23
C PHE A 149 18.53 3.91 -7.18
N GLY A 150 18.97 4.27 -5.97
CA GLY A 150 20.12 5.12 -5.83
C GLY A 150 20.64 5.20 -4.42
N ILE A 151 21.76 5.93 -4.28
CA ILE A 151 22.33 6.29 -3.00
C ILE A 151 22.69 7.77 -2.95
N ILE A 152 22.71 8.31 -1.74
CA ILE A 152 23.30 9.61 -1.41
C ILE A 152 24.50 9.30 -0.53
N GLN A 153 25.70 9.52 -1.04
CA GLN A 153 26.94 9.27 -0.30
C GLN A 153 27.34 10.49 0.50
N SER A 154 27.23 10.43 1.80
CA SER A 154 27.75 11.40 2.76
C SER A 154 29.16 11.01 3.23
N ASP A 155 29.75 11.75 4.16
CA ASP A 155 31.12 11.52 4.60
C ASP A 155 31.32 10.20 5.34
N ASP A 156 30.39 9.82 6.22
CA ASP A 156 30.49 8.67 7.14
C ASP A 156 29.43 7.60 6.90
N HIS A 157 28.42 7.86 6.09
CA HIS A 157 27.35 6.94 5.74
C HIS A 157 26.85 7.18 4.32
N PHE A 158 25.96 6.32 3.85
CA PHE A 158 25.16 6.58 2.66
C PHE A 158 23.72 6.22 2.89
N THR A 159 22.81 7.00 2.32
CA THR A 159 21.39 6.71 2.30
C THR A 159 21.05 5.99 1.01
N PHE A 160 20.60 4.73 1.09
CA PHE A 160 20.02 4.04 -0.05
C PHE A 160 18.58 4.50 -0.24
N TYR A 161 18.14 4.64 -1.49
CA TYR A 161 16.74 4.86 -1.81
C TYR A 161 16.27 3.98 -2.97
N ALA A 162 15.00 3.61 -2.91
CA ALA A 162 14.27 2.94 -3.99
C ALA A 162 12.95 3.66 -4.23
N SER A 163 12.63 3.96 -5.48
CA SER A 163 11.36 4.53 -5.92
C SER A 163 10.77 3.60 -6.97
N ILE A 164 9.61 3.01 -6.68
CA ILE A 164 9.04 1.95 -7.51
C ILE A 164 7.55 2.25 -7.72
N ALA A 165 7.09 2.20 -8.96
CA ALA A 165 5.66 2.34 -9.24
C ALA A 165 4.85 1.27 -8.49
N HIS A 166 3.78 1.68 -7.83
CA HIS A 166 2.88 0.76 -7.10
C HIS A 166 2.27 -0.32 -8.03
N LEU A 167 2.37 -0.10 -9.34
CA LEU A 167 2.06 -1.08 -10.38
C LEU A 167 2.81 -2.41 -10.20
N CYS A 168 4.05 -2.34 -9.70
CA CYS A 168 4.94 -3.49 -9.56
C CYS A 168 5.00 -4.05 -8.13
N VAL A 169 4.46 -3.35 -7.13
CA VAL A 169 4.71 -3.66 -5.72
C VAL A 169 3.49 -3.38 -4.85
N ASP A 170 3.46 -4.00 -3.68
CA ASP A 170 2.57 -3.71 -2.56
C ASP A 170 3.38 -3.53 -1.27
N PRO A 171 2.78 -3.25 -0.09
CA PRO A 171 3.52 -3.00 1.14
C PRO A 171 4.46 -4.13 1.60
N MET A 172 4.26 -5.37 1.14
CA MET A 172 5.15 -6.49 1.47
C MET A 172 6.54 -6.36 0.84
N ILE A 173 6.71 -5.48 -0.17
CA ILE A 173 8.01 -5.18 -0.78
C ILE A 173 9.05 -4.74 0.23
N VAL A 174 8.67 -4.10 1.34
CA VAL A 174 9.59 -3.64 2.39
C VAL A 174 10.47 -4.79 2.89
N GLY A 175 9.85 -5.93 3.24
CA GLY A 175 10.60 -7.11 3.69
C GLY A 175 11.43 -7.74 2.57
N VAL A 176 10.93 -7.77 1.35
CA VAL A 176 11.64 -8.33 0.19
C VAL A 176 12.88 -7.49 -0.16
N LEU A 177 12.74 -6.16 -0.25
CA LEU A 177 13.88 -5.26 -0.50
C LEU A 177 14.94 -5.37 0.59
N PHE A 178 14.53 -5.45 1.86
CA PHE A 178 15.45 -5.59 2.97
C PHE A 178 16.27 -6.87 2.85
N ILE A 179 15.64 -8.00 2.58
CA ILE A 179 16.33 -9.29 2.45
C ILE A 179 17.21 -9.30 1.19
N GLU A 180 16.67 -8.92 0.05
CA GLU A 180 17.32 -9.10 -1.24
C GLU A 180 18.34 -8.02 -1.59
N ILE A 181 18.18 -6.80 -1.11
CA ILE A 181 19.14 -5.73 -1.36
C ILE A 181 20.05 -5.51 -0.16
N HIS A 182 19.48 -5.20 1.02
CA HIS A 182 20.29 -4.86 2.19
C HIS A 182 21.13 -6.04 2.68
N MET A 183 20.53 -7.20 2.90
CA MET A 183 21.27 -8.37 3.40
C MET A 183 22.26 -8.91 2.35
N MET A 184 21.86 -8.94 1.07
CA MET A 184 22.78 -9.34 -0.02
C MET A 184 23.99 -8.41 -0.10
N TYR A 185 23.75 -7.10 -0.10
CA TYR A 185 24.80 -6.09 -0.08
C TYR A 185 25.75 -6.29 1.11
N SER A 186 25.19 -6.43 2.32
CA SER A 186 25.96 -6.62 3.56
C SER A 186 26.82 -7.88 3.53
N ALA A 187 26.29 -8.99 3.01
CA ALA A 187 27.06 -10.23 2.84
C ALA A 187 28.23 -10.05 1.87
N LEU A 188 28.02 -9.41 0.73
CA LEU A 188 29.06 -9.18 -0.28
C LEU A 188 30.17 -8.25 0.24
N VAL A 189 29.80 -7.18 0.95
CA VAL A 189 30.77 -6.26 1.55
C VAL A 189 31.57 -6.94 2.68
N GLY A 190 30.93 -7.84 3.43
CA GLY A 190 31.58 -8.68 4.43
C GLY A 190 32.48 -9.78 3.86
N GLY A 191 32.63 -9.88 2.54
CA GLY A 191 33.45 -10.90 1.86
C GLY A 191 32.81 -12.28 1.78
N ALA A 192 31.51 -12.39 2.10
CA ALA A 192 30.75 -13.62 1.91
C ALA A 192 30.33 -13.79 0.44
N PRO A 193 30.05 -15.02 -0.03
CA PRO A 193 29.42 -15.24 -1.33
C PRO A 193 27.99 -14.64 -1.34
N PRO A 194 27.43 -14.43 -2.54
CA PRO A 194 26.02 -14.05 -2.65
C PRO A 194 25.10 -14.99 -1.86
N ILE A 195 24.12 -14.41 -1.17
CA ILE A 195 23.14 -15.19 -0.41
C ILE A 195 22.30 -16.03 -1.39
N GLU A 196 22.22 -17.33 -1.16
CA GLU A 196 21.31 -18.20 -1.87
C GLU A 196 19.88 -18.00 -1.34
N LEU A 197 19.05 -17.32 -2.12
CA LEU A 197 17.67 -17.03 -1.75
C LEU A 197 16.75 -18.17 -2.19
N PRO A 198 15.81 -18.61 -1.35
CA PRO A 198 14.79 -19.57 -1.75
C PRO A 198 14.00 -19.05 -2.97
N PRO A 199 13.46 -19.92 -3.85
CA PRO A 199 12.77 -19.49 -5.06
C PRO A 199 11.59 -18.56 -4.74
N ALA A 200 11.44 -17.48 -5.51
CA ALA A 200 10.24 -16.65 -5.56
C ALA A 200 9.21 -17.28 -6.50
N GLY A 201 7.93 -16.97 -6.31
CA GLY A 201 6.87 -17.28 -7.26
C GLY A 201 6.88 -16.30 -8.43
N ARG A 202 5.89 -16.43 -9.30
CA ARG A 202 5.66 -15.50 -10.42
C ARG A 202 4.41 -14.67 -10.17
N TYR A 203 4.53 -13.37 -10.37
CA TYR A 203 3.36 -12.48 -10.35
C TYR A 203 2.42 -12.74 -11.53
N ASP A 204 2.97 -13.18 -12.65
CA ASP A 204 2.22 -13.65 -13.82
C ASP A 204 1.21 -14.73 -13.46
N ASP A 205 1.62 -15.72 -12.65
CA ASP A 205 0.75 -16.80 -12.21
C ASP A 205 -0.42 -16.26 -11.36
N HIS A 206 -0.17 -15.21 -10.55
CA HIS A 206 -1.24 -14.52 -9.83
C HIS A 206 -2.21 -13.83 -10.79
N CYS A 207 -1.72 -13.12 -11.81
CA CYS A 207 -2.58 -12.48 -12.80
C CYS A 207 -3.48 -13.49 -13.51
N VAL A 208 -2.90 -14.57 -14.05
CA VAL A 208 -3.66 -15.64 -14.73
C VAL A 208 -4.70 -16.25 -13.80
N ARG A 209 -4.30 -16.59 -12.58
CA ARG A 209 -5.21 -17.16 -11.57
C ARG A 209 -6.36 -16.22 -11.22
N GLN A 210 -6.10 -14.92 -11.06
CA GLN A 210 -7.12 -13.93 -10.73
C GLN A 210 -8.23 -13.89 -11.81
N TYR A 211 -7.86 -13.92 -13.09
CA TYR A 211 -8.84 -13.98 -14.16
C TYR A 211 -9.55 -15.34 -14.22
N ALA A 212 -8.84 -16.45 -14.03
CA ALA A 212 -9.45 -17.78 -13.96
C ALA A 212 -10.46 -17.89 -12.80
N ASP A 213 -10.10 -17.41 -11.61
CA ASP A 213 -10.97 -17.41 -10.42
C ASP A 213 -12.23 -16.55 -10.60
N THR A 214 -12.16 -15.53 -11.46
CA THR A 214 -13.26 -14.58 -11.69
C THR A 214 -14.06 -14.84 -12.96
N ALA A 215 -13.57 -15.68 -13.88
CA ALA A 215 -14.22 -15.96 -15.18
C ALA A 215 -15.62 -16.57 -15.02
N ALA A 216 -15.80 -17.49 -14.07
CA ALA A 216 -17.07 -18.16 -13.82
C ALA A 216 -18.05 -17.37 -12.94
N LEU A 217 -17.66 -16.18 -12.46
CA LEU A 217 -18.51 -15.36 -11.60
C LEU A 217 -19.67 -14.74 -12.40
N THR A 218 -20.85 -14.77 -11.78
CA THR A 218 -22.07 -14.12 -12.25
C THR A 218 -22.67 -13.29 -11.13
N LEU A 219 -23.71 -12.49 -11.40
CA LEU A 219 -24.45 -11.74 -10.37
C LEU A 219 -25.07 -12.66 -9.30
N ASP A 220 -25.34 -13.93 -9.63
CA ASP A 220 -25.91 -14.93 -8.71
C ASP A 220 -24.84 -15.59 -7.83
N SER A 221 -23.56 -15.39 -8.10
CA SER A 221 -22.46 -15.91 -7.29
C SER A 221 -22.50 -15.30 -5.89
N ALA A 222 -22.42 -16.12 -4.84
CA ALA A 222 -22.53 -15.67 -3.45
C ALA A 222 -21.58 -14.53 -3.10
N ARG A 223 -20.31 -14.60 -3.56
CA ARG A 223 -19.30 -13.56 -3.33
C ARG A 223 -19.65 -12.24 -4.05
N VAL A 224 -20.21 -12.32 -5.25
CA VAL A 224 -20.64 -11.13 -6.01
C VAL A 224 -21.86 -10.50 -5.33
N ARG A 225 -22.86 -11.29 -4.91
CA ARG A 225 -24.02 -10.75 -4.18
C ARG A 225 -23.64 -10.01 -2.90
N ARG A 226 -22.69 -10.55 -2.13
CA ARG A 226 -22.18 -9.87 -0.92
C ARG A 226 -21.55 -8.51 -1.23
N TRP A 227 -20.82 -8.38 -2.32
CA TRP A 227 -20.32 -7.10 -2.80
C TRP A 227 -21.44 -6.14 -3.24
N VAL A 228 -22.45 -6.66 -3.95
CA VAL A 228 -23.62 -5.87 -4.37
C VAL A 228 -24.40 -5.37 -3.16
N GLU A 229 -24.66 -6.23 -2.17
CA GLU A 229 -25.32 -5.88 -0.92
C GLU A 229 -24.54 -4.81 -0.14
N PHE A 230 -23.23 -4.99 0.00
CA PHE A 230 -22.37 -4.00 0.65
C PHE A 230 -22.40 -2.64 -0.07
N ALA A 231 -22.28 -2.65 -1.39
CA ALA A 231 -22.35 -1.42 -2.17
C ALA A 231 -23.72 -0.77 -2.12
N ALA A 232 -24.80 -1.56 -2.10
CA ALA A 232 -26.18 -1.04 -2.00
C ALA A 232 -26.39 -0.23 -0.69
N ASN A 233 -25.77 -0.65 0.41
CA ASN A 233 -25.79 0.08 1.69
C ASN A 233 -24.94 1.37 1.63
N ASN A 234 -24.16 1.56 0.57
CA ASN A 234 -23.23 2.67 0.36
C ASN A 234 -23.54 3.42 -0.96
N ASP A 235 -24.81 3.71 -1.24
CA ASP A 235 -25.25 4.42 -2.46
C ASP A 235 -24.84 3.75 -3.78
N GLY A 236 -24.70 2.44 -3.79
CA GLY A 236 -24.30 1.66 -4.96
C GLY A 236 -22.80 1.70 -5.27
N THR A 237 -21.95 2.12 -4.34
CA THR A 237 -20.51 2.25 -4.53
C THR A 237 -19.72 1.82 -3.28
N LEU A 238 -18.41 2.10 -3.23
CA LEU A 238 -17.59 1.90 -2.01
C LEU A 238 -17.82 3.05 -1.01
N PRO A 239 -17.64 2.80 0.30
CA PRO A 239 -17.85 3.79 1.34
C PRO A 239 -17.03 5.06 1.16
N HIS A 240 -17.59 6.19 1.61
CA HIS A 240 -16.92 7.49 1.64
C HIS A 240 -16.47 7.84 3.05
N PHE A 241 -15.48 8.72 3.14
CA PHE A 241 -15.11 9.29 4.43
C PHE A 241 -16.29 10.09 5.01
N PRO A 242 -16.64 9.89 6.28
CA PRO A 242 -17.93 10.33 6.81
C PRO A 242 -18.03 11.85 7.06
N LEU A 243 -16.90 12.55 7.09
CA LEU A 243 -16.86 14.00 7.34
C LEU A 243 -16.55 14.79 6.06
N PRO A 244 -16.89 16.09 6.00
CA PRO A 244 -16.66 16.91 4.82
C PRO A 244 -15.18 16.95 4.39
N LEU A 245 -14.94 16.82 3.09
CA LEU A 245 -13.59 16.87 2.49
C LEU A 245 -13.36 18.10 1.60
N GLY A 246 -14.29 19.05 1.61
CA GLY A 246 -14.24 20.23 0.73
C GLY A 246 -14.67 19.90 -0.70
N ASP A 247 -14.28 20.75 -1.64
CA ASP A 247 -14.61 20.58 -3.06
C ASP A 247 -13.62 19.60 -3.72
N LEU A 248 -14.07 18.38 -3.93
CA LEU A 248 -13.31 17.32 -4.60
C LEU A 248 -13.43 17.33 -6.14
N SER A 249 -14.16 18.29 -6.72
CA SER A 249 -14.20 18.49 -8.17
C SER A 249 -12.92 19.14 -8.69
N VAL A 250 -12.16 19.80 -7.82
CA VAL A 250 -10.83 20.37 -8.08
C VAL A 250 -9.75 19.40 -7.58
N PRO A 251 -8.65 19.27 -8.33
CA PRO A 251 -7.53 18.46 -7.89
C PRO A 251 -6.85 19.05 -6.64
N HIS A 252 -6.57 18.21 -5.66
CA HIS A 252 -5.78 18.57 -4.48
C HIS A 252 -4.53 17.69 -4.41
N THR A 253 -3.43 18.25 -3.94
CA THR A 253 -2.27 17.43 -3.55
C THR A 253 -2.63 16.55 -2.35
N GLY A 254 -1.95 15.43 -2.20
CA GLY A 254 -2.07 14.60 -1.00
C GLY A 254 -1.38 15.24 0.20
N LYS A 255 -2.03 15.18 1.37
CA LYS A 255 -1.45 15.53 2.67
C LYS A 255 -1.46 14.31 3.56
N LEU A 256 -0.35 14.10 4.26
CA LEU A 256 -0.23 13.06 5.29
C LEU A 256 -0.33 13.69 6.69
N LEU A 257 -1.10 13.03 7.53
CA LEU A 257 -1.14 13.31 8.97
C LEU A 257 -0.87 12.01 9.71
N THR A 258 0.15 12.00 10.57
CA THR A 258 0.50 10.85 11.41
C THR A 258 0.39 11.24 12.88
N GLU A 259 -0.31 10.40 13.67
CA GLU A 259 -0.52 10.56 15.08
C GLU A 259 -0.27 9.25 15.84
N THR A 260 0.28 9.34 17.05
CA THR A 260 0.34 8.20 17.97
C THR A 260 -1.00 8.01 18.65
N LEU A 261 -1.59 6.83 18.49
CA LEU A 261 -2.85 6.43 19.13
C LEU A 261 -2.62 5.90 20.54
N MET A 262 -1.61 5.07 20.72
CA MET A 262 -1.29 4.39 21.99
C MET A 262 0.21 4.18 22.15
N ASP A 263 0.71 4.26 23.38
CA ASP A 263 2.02 3.76 23.77
C ASP A 263 1.99 2.22 23.96
N GLU A 264 3.12 1.64 24.33
CA GLU A 264 3.29 0.19 24.53
C GLU A 264 2.31 -0.35 25.59
N GLN A 265 2.25 0.28 26.77
CA GLN A 265 1.41 -0.18 27.87
C GLN A 265 -0.10 -0.06 27.55
N GLN A 266 -0.48 1.02 26.87
CA GLN A 266 -1.84 1.19 26.38
C GLN A 266 -2.18 0.12 25.30
N GLY A 267 -1.23 -0.18 24.41
CA GLY A 267 -1.36 -1.22 23.40
C GLY A 267 -1.60 -2.61 23.98
N GLU A 268 -0.86 -2.98 25.04
CA GLU A 268 -1.05 -4.25 25.76
C GLU A 268 -2.44 -4.34 26.42
N ARG A 269 -2.86 -3.27 27.11
CA ARG A 269 -4.21 -3.21 27.72
C ARG A 269 -5.32 -3.25 26.67
N PHE A 270 -5.12 -2.55 25.55
CA PHE A 270 -6.06 -2.59 24.44
C PHE A 270 -6.17 -4.00 23.83
N GLU A 271 -5.05 -4.69 23.63
CA GLU A 271 -5.05 -6.08 23.15
C GLU A 271 -5.80 -7.01 24.12
N ALA A 272 -5.57 -6.86 25.43
CA ALA A 272 -6.31 -7.61 26.44
C ALA A 272 -7.83 -7.34 26.36
N ALA A 273 -8.25 -6.09 26.15
CA ALA A 273 -9.65 -5.74 25.95
C ALA A 273 -10.23 -6.37 24.66
N CYS A 274 -9.47 -6.38 23.55
CA CYS A 274 -9.88 -7.06 22.32
C CYS A 274 -10.09 -8.56 22.54
N VAL A 275 -9.15 -9.23 23.23
CA VAL A 275 -9.24 -10.67 23.55
C VAL A 275 -10.45 -10.94 24.43
N ALA A 276 -10.70 -10.12 25.46
CA ALA A 276 -11.87 -10.24 26.33
C ALA A 276 -13.19 -10.08 25.55
N ALA A 277 -13.22 -9.22 24.53
CA ALA A 277 -14.36 -9.08 23.62
C ALA A 277 -14.52 -10.22 22.61
N GLY A 278 -13.57 -11.19 22.56
CA GLY A 278 -13.56 -12.28 21.57
C GLY A 278 -13.08 -11.83 20.19
N ALA A 279 -12.22 -10.82 20.11
CA ALA A 279 -11.64 -10.29 18.89
C ALA A 279 -10.10 -10.31 18.93
N ARG A 280 -9.47 -10.20 17.78
CA ARG A 280 -8.04 -9.87 17.64
C ARG A 280 -7.85 -8.35 17.68
N PHE A 281 -6.60 -7.92 17.76
CA PHE A 281 -6.24 -6.50 17.71
C PHE A 281 -6.87 -5.80 16.47
N SER A 282 -6.87 -6.46 15.31
CA SER A 282 -7.49 -5.94 14.09
C SER A 282 -9.00 -5.68 14.22
N GLY A 283 -9.74 -6.56 14.88
CA GLY A 283 -11.17 -6.35 15.17
C GLY A 283 -11.40 -5.14 16.08
N GLY A 284 -10.54 -4.95 17.08
CA GLY A 284 -10.54 -3.76 17.93
C GLY A 284 -10.23 -2.47 17.18
N VAL A 285 -9.30 -2.52 16.22
CA VAL A 285 -8.97 -1.37 15.35
C VAL A 285 -10.20 -0.89 14.57
N PHE A 286 -10.92 -1.78 13.91
CA PHE A 286 -12.15 -1.42 13.18
C PHE A 286 -13.28 -1.00 14.12
N ALA A 287 -13.39 -1.60 15.30
CA ALA A 287 -14.36 -1.17 16.31
C ALA A 287 -14.12 0.26 16.80
N CYS A 288 -12.86 0.63 17.03
CA CYS A 288 -12.53 2.00 17.44
C CYS A 288 -12.87 3.02 16.35
N ALA A 289 -12.62 2.70 15.07
CA ALA A 289 -13.02 3.56 13.96
C ALA A 289 -14.54 3.68 13.87
N ALA A 290 -15.26 2.57 14.01
CA ALA A 290 -16.71 2.51 13.99
C ALA A 290 -17.36 3.34 15.12
N LEU A 291 -16.85 3.22 16.33
CA LEU A 291 -17.34 3.99 17.48
C LEU A 291 -16.99 5.48 17.38
N ALA A 292 -15.80 5.82 16.83
CA ALA A 292 -15.43 7.20 16.57
C ALA A 292 -16.36 7.85 15.53
N GLU A 293 -16.68 7.13 14.45
CA GLU A 293 -17.62 7.61 13.46
C GLU A 293 -19.01 7.82 14.04
N ARG A 294 -19.48 6.89 14.88
CA ARG A 294 -20.73 7.04 15.62
C ARG A 294 -20.74 8.29 16.49
N GLU A 295 -19.66 8.57 17.24
CA GLU A 295 -19.57 9.78 18.08
C GLU A 295 -19.63 11.07 17.25
N LEU A 296 -19.07 11.04 16.03
CA LEU A 296 -19.00 12.21 15.14
C LEU A 296 -20.25 12.44 14.30
N THR A 297 -20.93 11.37 13.88
CA THR A 297 -22.00 11.44 12.87
C THR A 297 -23.33 10.87 13.35
N ASN A 298 -23.35 10.21 14.52
CA ASN A 298 -24.48 9.48 15.06
C ASN A 298 -24.96 8.35 14.12
N CYS A 299 -24.07 7.74 13.32
CA CYS A 299 -24.41 6.59 12.47
C CYS A 299 -24.79 5.37 13.30
N GLU A 300 -25.63 4.50 12.73
CA GLU A 300 -26.01 3.21 13.33
C GLU A 300 -25.14 2.05 12.82
N THR A 301 -24.50 2.24 11.67
CA THR A 301 -23.65 1.26 11.02
C THR A 301 -22.42 1.96 10.46
N PHE A 302 -21.27 1.34 10.67
CA PHE A 302 -19.99 1.73 10.07
C PHE A 302 -19.66 0.78 8.92
N ASP A 303 -19.41 1.32 7.76
CA ASP A 303 -18.97 0.59 6.57
C ASP A 303 -17.64 1.13 6.08
N VAL A 304 -16.68 0.23 5.84
CA VAL A 304 -15.37 0.58 5.28
C VAL A 304 -14.83 -0.57 4.45
N VAL A 305 -13.95 -0.30 3.50
CA VAL A 305 -13.12 -1.34 2.87
C VAL A 305 -11.73 -1.36 3.48
N THR A 306 -11.24 -2.56 3.75
CA THR A 306 -9.86 -2.78 4.17
C THR A 306 -9.08 -3.55 3.13
N THR A 307 -7.76 -3.44 3.19
CA THR A 307 -6.87 -4.23 2.32
C THR A 307 -6.44 -5.52 3.02
N THR A 308 -6.23 -6.56 2.24
CA THR A 308 -5.60 -7.79 2.72
C THR A 308 -4.68 -8.37 1.65
N ASP A 309 -3.69 -9.15 2.08
CA ASP A 309 -2.80 -9.91 1.19
C ASP A 309 -3.55 -11.10 0.59
N THR A 310 -3.41 -11.29 -0.72
CA THR A 310 -4.01 -12.39 -1.48
C THR A 310 -3.02 -13.48 -1.86
N ARG A 311 -1.78 -13.42 -1.35
CA ARG A 311 -0.77 -14.46 -1.54
C ARG A 311 -1.22 -15.77 -0.91
N ARG A 312 -1.02 -16.88 -1.64
CA ARG A 312 -1.53 -18.22 -1.25
C ARG A 312 -0.43 -19.22 -0.95
N THR A 313 0.80 -18.94 -1.37
CA THR A 313 1.91 -19.88 -1.28
C THR A 313 3.15 -19.25 -0.64
N PRO A 314 4.04 -20.05 -0.03
CA PRO A 314 5.30 -19.56 0.49
C PRO A 314 6.21 -18.92 -0.57
N THR A 315 6.11 -19.30 -1.83
CA THR A 315 6.84 -18.68 -2.94
C THR A 315 6.29 -17.31 -3.27
N GLU A 316 4.97 -17.12 -3.24
CA GLU A 316 4.34 -15.82 -3.43
C GLU A 316 4.69 -14.83 -2.31
N LEU A 317 4.89 -15.29 -1.07
CA LEU A 317 5.36 -14.43 0.04
C LEU A 317 6.75 -13.82 -0.21
N ARG A 318 7.51 -14.39 -1.13
CA ARG A 318 8.83 -13.91 -1.56
C ARG A 318 8.78 -13.19 -2.92
N THR A 319 7.59 -12.94 -3.45
CA THR A 319 7.38 -12.35 -4.78
C THR A 319 6.96 -10.91 -4.65
N THR A 320 7.60 -10.01 -5.41
CA THR A 320 7.09 -8.66 -5.58
C THR A 320 5.93 -8.65 -6.55
N GLY A 321 4.97 -7.77 -6.31
CA GLY A 321 3.77 -7.63 -7.13
C GLY A 321 2.65 -6.98 -6.33
N TRP A 322 1.56 -6.65 -6.97
CA TRP A 322 0.40 -6.06 -6.30
C TRP A 322 -0.63 -7.13 -5.94
N PHE A 323 -0.39 -7.84 -4.84
CA PHE A 323 -1.25 -8.92 -4.35
C PHE A 323 -2.36 -8.46 -3.40
N THR A 324 -2.64 -7.18 -3.36
CA THR A 324 -3.65 -6.62 -2.44
C THR A 324 -5.07 -6.85 -2.96
N GLY A 325 -5.94 -7.38 -2.12
CA GLY A 325 -7.38 -7.44 -2.33
C GLY A 325 -8.14 -6.55 -1.34
N LEU A 326 -9.39 -6.24 -1.64
CA LEU A 326 -10.29 -5.47 -0.78
C LEU A 326 -11.25 -6.40 -0.03
N VAL A 327 -11.48 -6.08 1.25
CA VAL A 327 -12.45 -6.76 2.11
C VAL A 327 -13.44 -5.72 2.63
N PRO A 328 -14.73 -5.88 2.41
CA PRO A 328 -15.75 -5.01 3.00
C PRO A 328 -15.91 -5.34 4.50
N ILE A 329 -15.98 -4.30 5.31
CA ILE A 329 -16.22 -4.37 6.75
C ILE A 329 -17.50 -3.62 7.06
N THR A 330 -18.44 -4.29 7.74
CA THR A 330 -19.68 -3.70 8.24
C THR A 330 -19.79 -3.95 9.74
N VAL A 331 -19.95 -2.88 10.52
CA VAL A 331 -20.05 -2.95 11.98
C VAL A 331 -21.29 -2.17 12.44
N PRO A 332 -22.36 -2.82 12.88
CA PRO A 332 -23.44 -2.16 13.61
C PRO A 332 -22.94 -1.57 14.93
N VAL A 333 -23.17 -0.28 15.14
CA VAL A 333 -22.67 0.47 16.31
C VAL A 333 -23.80 1.11 17.15
N ALA A 334 -25.06 0.77 16.88
CA ALA A 334 -26.21 1.31 17.59
C ALA A 334 -26.11 1.17 19.12
N SER A 335 -25.50 0.06 19.63
CA SER A 335 -25.31 -0.16 21.07
C SER A 335 -24.27 0.77 21.71
N GLY A 336 -23.28 1.27 20.94
CA GLY A 336 -22.15 2.04 21.45
C GLY A 336 -21.17 1.24 22.31
N LEU A 337 -21.27 -0.10 22.33
CA LEU A 337 -20.46 -0.98 23.18
C LEU A 337 -19.25 -1.51 22.41
N PHE A 338 -18.05 -1.35 22.98
CA PHE A 338 -16.81 -1.84 22.37
C PHE A 338 -16.81 -3.34 22.12
N ASP A 339 -17.19 -4.15 23.13
CA ASP A 339 -17.15 -5.61 23.03
C ASP A 339 -18.01 -6.13 21.85
N SER A 340 -19.19 -5.54 21.68
CA SER A 340 -20.07 -5.87 20.57
C SER A 340 -19.46 -5.48 19.22
N ALA A 341 -18.98 -4.24 19.12
CA ALA A 341 -18.36 -3.70 17.91
C ALA A 341 -17.11 -4.50 17.51
N ALA A 342 -16.21 -4.81 18.46
CA ALA A 342 -14.98 -5.53 18.20
C ALA A 342 -15.23 -6.98 17.71
N ARG A 343 -16.18 -7.67 18.34
CA ARG A 343 -16.55 -9.02 17.92
C ARG A 343 -17.15 -9.04 16.53
N VAL A 344 -18.07 -8.12 16.24
CA VAL A 344 -18.71 -8.04 14.91
C VAL A 344 -17.71 -7.62 13.85
N ALA A 345 -16.84 -6.64 14.13
CA ALA A 345 -15.76 -6.23 13.23
C ALA A 345 -14.84 -7.41 12.87
N GLN A 346 -14.48 -8.22 13.89
CA GLN A 346 -13.67 -9.43 13.67
C GLN A 346 -14.37 -10.45 12.78
N ILE A 347 -15.66 -10.72 13.05
CA ILE A 347 -16.48 -11.64 12.24
C ILE A 347 -16.59 -11.10 10.81
N SER A 348 -16.88 -9.81 10.65
CA SER A 348 -17.01 -9.15 9.33
C SER A 348 -15.71 -9.29 8.52
N PHE A 349 -14.56 -9.01 9.15
CA PHE A 349 -13.26 -9.17 8.51
C PHE A 349 -12.98 -10.63 8.12
N ASP A 350 -13.16 -11.58 9.04
CA ASP A 350 -12.84 -12.99 8.79
C ASP A 350 -13.75 -13.61 7.73
N SER A 351 -15.05 -13.31 7.79
CA SER A 351 -16.02 -13.77 6.78
C SER A 351 -15.86 -13.07 5.43
N GLY A 352 -15.28 -11.86 5.42
CA GLY A 352 -15.05 -11.08 4.20
C GLY A 352 -13.78 -11.45 3.43
N LYS A 353 -12.86 -12.21 4.00
CA LYS A 353 -11.56 -12.51 3.39
C LYS A 353 -11.65 -13.19 2.01
N ASP A 354 -12.65 -14.02 1.80
CA ASP A 354 -12.90 -14.68 0.52
C ASP A 354 -13.28 -13.67 -0.60
N LEU A 355 -13.81 -12.49 -0.21
CA LEU A 355 -14.14 -11.42 -1.15
C LEU A 355 -12.89 -10.70 -1.69
N ALA A 356 -11.77 -10.77 -0.99
CA ALA A 356 -10.51 -10.18 -1.45
C ALA A 356 -10.05 -10.73 -2.81
N THR A 357 -10.49 -11.93 -3.18
CA THR A 357 -10.20 -12.56 -4.47
C THR A 357 -11.19 -12.19 -5.57
N VAL A 358 -12.20 -11.38 -5.25
CA VAL A 358 -13.18 -10.83 -6.19
C VAL A 358 -12.97 -9.32 -6.27
N PRO A 359 -12.23 -8.81 -7.24
CA PRO A 359 -12.04 -7.36 -7.41
C PRO A 359 -13.39 -6.66 -7.60
N PHE A 360 -13.58 -5.50 -6.96
CA PHE A 360 -14.82 -4.73 -7.12
C PHE A 360 -15.04 -4.30 -8.58
N ASP A 361 -13.98 -4.08 -9.35
CA ASP A 361 -14.06 -3.83 -10.79
C ASP A 361 -14.73 -5.00 -11.53
N ARG A 362 -14.44 -6.25 -11.13
CA ARG A 362 -15.14 -7.41 -11.72
C ARG A 362 -16.63 -7.41 -11.38
N VAL A 363 -16.99 -6.97 -10.18
CA VAL A 363 -18.40 -6.83 -9.79
C VAL A 363 -19.08 -5.76 -10.66
N LEU A 364 -18.40 -4.63 -10.92
CA LEU A 364 -18.89 -3.58 -11.82
C LEU A 364 -19.04 -4.06 -13.27
N GLU A 365 -18.13 -4.89 -13.78
CA GLU A 365 -18.24 -5.50 -15.12
C GLU A 365 -19.46 -6.42 -15.26
N LEU A 366 -19.84 -7.11 -14.19
CA LEU A 366 -20.99 -7.99 -14.14
C LEU A 366 -22.30 -7.22 -13.91
N ALA A 367 -22.21 -5.98 -13.42
CA ALA A 367 -23.36 -5.19 -13.03
C ALA A 367 -24.26 -4.88 -14.23
N ARG A 368 -25.57 -4.90 -13.98
CA ARG A 368 -26.59 -4.39 -14.91
C ARG A 368 -27.11 -3.05 -14.39
N PRO A 369 -27.71 -2.21 -15.25
CA PRO A 369 -28.27 -0.92 -14.82
C PRO A 369 -29.16 -1.02 -13.58
N GLU A 370 -29.91 -2.11 -13.46
CA GLU A 370 -30.87 -2.34 -12.36
C GLU A 370 -30.17 -2.56 -11.00
N THR A 371 -28.88 -2.92 -10.99
CA THR A 371 -28.13 -3.09 -9.73
C THR A 371 -27.82 -1.77 -9.05
N GLY A 372 -27.86 -0.65 -9.76
CA GLY A 372 -27.51 0.67 -9.25
C GLY A 372 -26.02 0.84 -8.91
N LEU A 373 -25.19 -0.16 -9.24
CA LEU A 373 -23.75 -0.12 -8.94
C LEU A 373 -23.02 0.96 -9.76
N ARG A 374 -22.08 1.62 -9.11
CA ARG A 374 -21.28 2.71 -9.66
C ARG A 374 -19.81 2.58 -9.27
N PRO A 375 -18.86 3.04 -10.12
CA PRO A 375 -17.46 3.13 -9.75
C PRO A 375 -17.25 4.00 -8.49
N PRO A 376 -16.19 3.75 -7.71
CA PRO A 376 -15.82 4.58 -6.57
C PRO A 376 -15.64 6.04 -6.98
N ARG A 377 -16.20 6.96 -6.19
CA ARG A 377 -16.15 8.41 -6.40
C ARG A 377 -15.01 9.04 -5.59
N PRO A 378 -14.64 10.30 -5.88
CA PRO A 378 -13.77 11.07 -4.99
C PRO A 378 -14.30 11.07 -3.55
N GLY A 379 -13.38 10.95 -2.58
CA GLY A 379 -13.74 10.86 -1.15
C GLY A 379 -13.95 9.42 -0.65
N ASN A 380 -13.76 8.39 -1.49
CA ASN A 380 -13.83 7.01 -1.01
C ASN A 380 -12.84 6.75 0.13
N PHE A 381 -13.26 5.94 1.10
CA PHE A 381 -12.53 5.67 2.33
C PHE A 381 -11.99 4.24 2.35
N VAL A 382 -10.69 4.11 2.53
CA VAL A 382 -10.00 2.83 2.69
C VAL A 382 -9.24 2.88 4.01
N MET A 383 -9.44 1.88 4.87
CA MET A 383 -8.75 1.77 6.14
C MET A 383 -8.02 0.43 6.23
N SER A 384 -6.72 0.47 6.49
CA SER A 384 -5.88 -0.72 6.59
C SER A 384 -5.26 -0.84 7.98
N PHE A 385 -5.09 -2.06 8.46
CA PHE A 385 -4.31 -2.37 9.65
C PHE A 385 -3.08 -3.17 9.28
N LEU A 386 -1.91 -2.73 9.74
CA LEU A 386 -0.63 -3.39 9.56
C LEU A 386 0.00 -3.70 10.93
N ASP A 387 0.24 -4.97 11.20
CA ASP A 387 1.01 -5.39 12.37
C ASP A 387 2.49 -5.49 12.00
N ALA A 388 3.23 -4.40 12.26
CA ALA A 388 4.68 -4.34 12.06
C ALA A 388 5.47 -4.84 13.28
N SER A 389 4.80 -5.38 14.32
CA SER A 389 5.46 -6.01 15.46
C SER A 389 5.90 -7.45 15.16
N ILE A 390 5.41 -8.04 14.06
CA ILE A 390 5.73 -9.41 13.64
C ILE A 390 6.71 -9.43 12.45
N ALA A 391 7.51 -10.52 12.37
CA ALA A 391 8.45 -10.72 11.28
C ALA A 391 7.73 -10.95 9.92
N PRO A 392 8.31 -10.51 8.78
CA PRO A 392 9.62 -9.88 8.65
C PRO A 392 9.64 -8.37 8.93
N LEU A 393 8.50 -7.70 9.05
CA LEU A 393 8.41 -6.25 9.20
C LEU A 393 9.05 -5.76 10.50
N SER A 394 8.93 -6.52 11.60
CA SER A 394 9.57 -6.18 12.87
C SER A 394 11.09 -6.11 12.77
N THR A 395 11.72 -6.95 11.95
CA THR A 395 13.16 -6.93 11.73
C THR A 395 13.60 -5.60 11.11
N VAL A 396 12.85 -5.09 10.15
CA VAL A 396 13.12 -3.79 9.51
C VAL A 396 12.75 -2.64 10.45
N ALA A 397 11.59 -2.73 11.11
CA ALA A 397 11.10 -1.69 12.01
C ALA A 397 12.00 -1.46 13.23
N ASN A 398 12.65 -2.50 13.72
CA ASN A 398 13.55 -2.46 14.89
C ASN A 398 15.03 -2.33 14.50
N SER A 399 15.35 -2.21 13.21
CA SER A 399 16.72 -1.96 12.76
C SER A 399 17.12 -0.51 13.03
N ASP A 400 18.43 -0.28 13.28
CA ASP A 400 19.02 1.04 13.46
C ASP A 400 19.25 1.76 12.10
N LEU A 401 18.61 1.29 11.02
CA LEU A 401 18.85 1.77 9.65
C LEU A 401 18.09 3.05 9.29
N ASN A 402 17.37 3.67 10.23
CA ASN A 402 16.57 4.88 9.94
C ASN A 402 15.63 4.69 8.75
N PHE A 403 14.96 3.53 8.69
CA PHE A 403 14.10 3.17 7.57
C PHE A 403 12.88 4.10 7.47
N ARG A 404 12.64 4.65 6.29
CA ARG A 404 11.54 5.58 6.03
C ARG A 404 10.79 5.21 4.75
N ILE A 405 9.51 5.52 4.74
CA ILE A 405 8.61 5.38 3.59
C ILE A 405 8.09 6.76 3.24
N TYR A 406 8.12 7.09 1.94
CA TYR A 406 7.62 8.37 1.47
C TYR A 406 6.50 8.16 0.46
N ASP A 407 5.46 8.97 0.60
CA ASP A 407 4.47 9.22 -0.44
C ASP A 407 4.97 10.38 -1.31
N GLU A 408 4.75 10.31 -2.61
CA GLU A 408 5.19 11.38 -3.52
C GLU A 408 4.43 12.70 -3.33
N GLY A 409 3.33 12.71 -2.58
CA GLY A 409 2.54 13.91 -2.27
C GLY A 409 1.78 14.48 -3.48
N ARG A 410 1.49 13.64 -4.47
CA ARG A 410 0.75 14.04 -5.68
C ARG A 410 -0.77 14.00 -5.44
N VAL A 411 -1.55 14.16 -6.49
CA VAL A 411 -3.01 14.31 -6.39
C VAL A 411 -3.68 13.19 -5.58
N SER A 412 -4.45 13.55 -4.57
CA SER A 412 -5.29 12.64 -3.80
C SER A 412 -6.76 13.03 -3.91
N HIS A 413 -7.61 12.06 -4.25
CA HIS A 413 -9.07 12.20 -4.26
C HIS A 413 -9.75 11.25 -3.28
N GLN A 414 -8.98 10.49 -2.50
CA GLN A 414 -9.48 9.50 -1.54
C GLN A 414 -8.89 9.76 -0.16
N VAL A 415 -9.51 9.19 0.85
CA VAL A 415 -8.95 9.09 2.19
C VAL A 415 -8.42 7.67 2.39
N SER A 416 -7.13 7.57 2.63
CA SER A 416 -6.48 6.30 2.95
C SER A 416 -5.92 6.38 4.36
N MET A 417 -6.35 5.47 5.23
CA MET A 417 -5.94 5.41 6.62
C MET A 417 -5.18 4.12 6.88
N TRP A 418 -4.03 4.22 7.50
CA TRP A 418 -3.22 3.08 7.94
C TRP A 418 -3.05 3.14 9.46
N VAL A 419 -3.56 2.14 10.16
CA VAL A 419 -3.24 1.92 11.58
C VAL A 419 -2.09 0.94 11.63
N ASN A 420 -0.95 1.38 12.16
CA ASN A 420 0.27 0.60 12.21
C ASN A 420 0.60 0.26 13.66
N ARG A 421 0.66 -1.03 13.97
CA ARG A 421 1.10 -1.53 15.28
C ARG A 421 2.60 -1.81 15.21
N TYR A 422 3.37 -1.14 16.05
CA TYR A 422 4.79 -1.41 16.29
C TYR A 422 4.97 -2.04 17.68
N GLN A 423 6.19 -2.44 18.01
CA GLN A 423 6.49 -3.02 19.32
C GLN A 423 6.18 -2.05 20.46
N HIS A 424 6.55 -0.76 20.31
CA HIS A 424 6.45 0.22 21.41
C HIS A 424 5.32 1.23 21.27
N GLN A 425 4.57 1.20 20.17
CA GLN A 425 3.44 2.11 19.97
C GLN A 425 2.53 1.67 18.83
N THR A 426 1.32 2.22 18.82
CA THR A 426 0.39 2.14 17.68
C THR A 426 0.17 3.53 17.12
N THR A 427 0.33 3.68 15.81
CA THR A 427 0.13 4.97 15.12
C THR A 427 -1.00 4.87 14.10
N VAL A 428 -1.57 6.02 13.75
CA VAL A 428 -2.41 6.17 12.56
C VAL A 428 -1.76 7.15 11.61
N THR A 429 -1.72 6.80 10.33
CA THR A 429 -1.32 7.70 9.25
C THR A 429 -2.49 7.83 8.28
N VAL A 430 -2.85 9.04 7.90
CA VAL A 430 -3.95 9.30 6.96
C VAL A 430 -3.46 10.15 5.82
N LEU A 431 -3.66 9.68 4.59
CA LEU A 431 -3.48 10.43 3.35
C LEU A 431 -4.86 10.96 2.91
N PHE A 432 -4.96 12.25 2.65
CA PHE A 432 -6.20 12.92 2.30
C PHE A 432 -5.95 14.16 1.42
N PRO A 433 -6.99 14.75 0.76
CA PRO A 433 -6.86 15.96 -0.03
C PRO A 433 -6.39 17.17 0.80
N ASP A 434 -5.32 17.86 0.38
CA ASP A 434 -4.75 19.00 1.10
C ASP A 434 -5.60 20.26 0.93
N ASN A 435 -6.58 20.39 1.80
CA ASN A 435 -7.37 21.61 1.95
C ASN A 435 -7.80 21.79 3.44
N PRO A 436 -8.19 22.99 3.87
CA PRO A 436 -8.53 23.26 5.26
C PRO A 436 -9.67 22.40 5.82
N ILE A 437 -10.72 22.17 5.03
CA ILE A 437 -11.90 21.39 5.44
C ILE A 437 -11.53 19.93 5.68
N ALA A 438 -10.82 19.31 4.73
CA ALA A 438 -10.36 17.94 4.88
C ALA A 438 -9.36 17.80 6.05
N SER A 439 -8.47 18.78 6.24
CA SER A 439 -7.52 18.79 7.36
C SER A 439 -8.22 18.81 8.72
N GLU A 440 -9.25 19.64 8.89
CA GLU A 440 -10.06 19.70 10.11
C GLU A 440 -10.84 18.40 10.32
N SER A 441 -11.51 17.90 9.29
CA SER A 441 -12.29 16.67 9.35
C SER A 441 -11.44 15.45 9.72
N VAL A 442 -10.26 15.30 9.11
CA VAL A 442 -9.35 14.19 9.41
C VAL A 442 -8.76 14.32 10.82
N ALA A 443 -8.38 15.51 11.24
CA ALA A 443 -7.90 15.75 12.62
C ALA A 443 -8.98 15.40 13.66
N ASN A 444 -10.23 15.81 13.45
CA ASN A 444 -11.35 15.47 14.31
C ASN A 444 -11.60 13.96 14.36
N TYR A 445 -11.54 13.27 13.21
CA TYR A 445 -11.72 11.82 13.17
C TYR A 445 -10.61 11.08 13.92
N ILE A 446 -9.34 11.46 13.72
CA ILE A 446 -8.20 10.89 14.45
C ILE A 446 -8.32 11.15 15.96
N ALA A 447 -8.70 12.35 16.36
CA ALA A 447 -8.88 12.69 17.78
C ALA A 447 -9.98 11.84 18.45
N ALA A 448 -11.10 11.63 17.75
CA ALA A 448 -12.17 10.75 18.22
C ALA A 448 -11.68 9.30 18.32
N MET A 449 -11.01 8.77 17.29
CA MET A 449 -10.40 7.44 17.34
C MET A 449 -9.46 7.30 18.53
N LYS A 450 -8.52 8.22 18.71
CA LYS A 450 -7.55 8.20 19.82
C LYS A 450 -8.25 8.17 21.18
N SER A 451 -9.31 8.97 21.34
CA SER A 451 -10.13 8.95 22.55
C SER A 451 -10.74 7.57 22.81
N ILE A 452 -11.29 6.90 21.78
CA ILE A 452 -11.87 5.56 21.91
C ILE A 452 -10.77 4.53 22.28
N TYR A 453 -9.60 4.57 21.64
CA TYR A 453 -8.48 3.68 21.96
C TYR A 453 -8.05 3.79 23.43
N ILE A 454 -7.86 5.03 23.92
CA ILE A 454 -7.43 5.29 25.29
C ILE A 454 -8.51 4.83 26.27
N ARG A 455 -9.77 5.19 26.05
CA ARG A 455 -10.88 4.77 26.93
C ARG A 455 -11.07 3.25 26.97
N THR A 456 -10.81 2.57 25.85
CA THR A 456 -10.82 1.10 25.79
C THR A 456 -9.66 0.52 26.61
N ALA A 457 -8.44 1.01 26.38
CA ALA A 457 -7.25 0.56 27.11
C ALA A 457 -7.37 0.79 28.64
N ASP A 458 -8.01 1.88 29.04
CA ASP A 458 -8.19 2.24 30.47
C ASP A 458 -9.47 1.62 31.08
N GLY A 459 -10.24 0.83 30.31
CA GLY A 459 -11.48 0.19 30.77
C GLY A 459 -12.61 1.17 31.11
N THR A 460 -12.53 2.41 30.60
CA THR A 460 -13.53 3.46 30.85
C THR A 460 -14.59 3.58 29.77
N LEU A 461 -14.40 2.91 28.63
CA LEU A 461 -15.43 2.77 27.61
C LEU A 461 -16.49 1.74 28.10
N ALA A 462 -17.77 2.02 27.81
CA ALA A 462 -18.85 1.13 28.22
C ALA A 462 -18.64 -0.29 27.66
N THR A 463 -18.71 -1.30 28.51
CA THR A 463 -18.64 -2.73 28.19
C THR A 463 -19.93 -3.43 28.62
N LEU A 464 -20.24 -4.57 28.00
CA LEU A 464 -21.31 -5.44 28.48
C LEU A 464 -20.91 -5.98 29.85
N LYS A 465 -21.74 -5.76 30.89
CA LYS A 465 -21.52 -6.43 32.17
C LYS A 465 -21.67 -7.94 31.97
N PRO A 466 -20.72 -8.78 32.47
CA PRO A 466 -20.91 -10.22 32.46
C PRO A 466 -22.19 -10.57 33.23
N GLY A 467 -23.22 -11.11 32.60
CA GLY A 467 -24.41 -11.65 33.25
C GLY A 467 -25.73 -10.91 33.06
N THR A 468 -25.91 -10.09 32.01
CA THR A 468 -27.25 -9.64 31.57
C THR A 468 -27.67 -10.26 30.25
#